data_8ed57060152794f67378e7788caeb1e3
#
_entry.id   8ed57060152794f67378e7788caeb1e3
#
_cell.length_a   1.000
_cell.length_b   1.000
_cell.length_c   1.000
_cell.angle_alpha   90.00
_cell.angle_beta   90.00
_cell.angle_gamma   90.00
#
_symmetry.space_group_name_H-M   'P 1'
#
loop_
_entity.id
_entity.type
_entity.pdbx_description
1 polymer ?
#
loop_
_entity_poly.entity_id
_entity_poly.type
_entity_poly.pdbx_seq_one_letter_code
_entity_poly.pdbx_strand_id
1 'polypeptide(L)'
;SLKKQWARLHAGDAEPLPKDAAVLQAWAHFHNGNFQQAAEEGLAAGGDGITVANKATAIYATYLEKKEKTRLDLFMQVAERAQAQAQAEPQNANAWYWNAYALGRYSQGISVAKALAQGLGGKIKESLEKAIALAPKHADARIALGAFHAEVIDKVGALIGGMTYGAKKDVGLKLFQEALKLNPGSAIAMVEYANALVMLEGDKKMQEATKLYEQAAATEPQDAMERLDVE
;
A
#
# COMPACT_ATOMS: atom_id res chain seq x y z
N SER A 1 12.64 -17.09 -14.73
CA SER A 1 13.49 -16.12 -14.03
C SER A 1 12.68 -14.92 -13.58
N LEU A 2 13.06 -14.27 -12.49
CA LEU A 2 12.38 -13.09 -11.95
C LEU A 2 12.17 -12.00 -13.01
N LYS A 3 13.17 -11.73 -13.85
CA LYS A 3 13.07 -10.74 -14.93
C LYS A 3 11.89 -11.00 -15.88
N LYS A 4 11.60 -12.26 -16.22
CA LYS A 4 10.49 -12.61 -17.11
C LYS A 4 9.11 -12.40 -16.46
N GLN A 5 9.04 -12.48 -15.14
CA GLN A 5 7.81 -12.33 -14.36
C GLN A 5 7.64 -10.91 -13.82
N TRP A 6 8.63 -10.02 -14.02
CA TRP A 6 8.69 -8.70 -13.40
C TRP A 6 7.41 -7.89 -13.58
N ALA A 7 6.99 -7.72 -14.81
CA ALA A 7 5.80 -6.91 -15.12
C ALA A 7 4.53 -7.46 -14.44
N ARG A 8 4.43 -8.78 -14.30
CA ARG A 8 3.29 -9.42 -13.62
C ARG A 8 3.38 -9.22 -12.10
N LEU A 9 4.54 -9.46 -11.49
CA LEU A 9 4.74 -9.34 -10.05
C LEU A 9 4.68 -7.87 -9.55
N HIS A 10 4.98 -6.93 -10.42
CA HIS A 10 4.94 -5.50 -10.15
C HIS A 10 3.80 -4.76 -10.88
N ALA A 11 2.75 -5.47 -11.29
CA ALA A 11 1.58 -4.84 -11.90
C ALA A 11 0.84 -3.90 -10.92
N GLY A 12 0.95 -4.15 -9.61
CA GLY A 12 0.35 -3.32 -8.57
C GLY A 12 1.13 -2.05 -8.29
N ASP A 13 2.43 -2.18 -8.02
CA ASP A 13 3.29 -1.08 -7.57
C ASP A 13 4.08 -0.38 -8.69
N ALA A 14 3.96 -0.85 -9.92
CA ALA A 14 4.64 -0.27 -11.09
C ALA A 14 6.14 -0.06 -10.90
N GLU A 15 6.81 -0.91 -10.10
CA GLU A 15 8.24 -0.81 -9.85
C GLU A 15 9.03 -1.11 -11.12
N PRO A 16 9.95 -0.23 -11.55
CA PRO A 16 10.79 -0.49 -12.71
C PRO A 16 11.73 -1.66 -12.46
N LEU A 17 12.02 -2.44 -13.51
CA LEU A 17 13.03 -3.51 -13.44
C LEU A 17 14.39 -2.90 -13.09
N PRO A 18 15.02 -3.30 -11.96
CA PRO A 18 16.31 -2.74 -11.58
C PRO A 18 17.42 -3.18 -12.52
N LYS A 19 18.39 -2.28 -12.74
CA LYS A 19 19.61 -2.56 -13.52
C LYS A 19 20.69 -3.20 -12.66
N ASP A 20 20.71 -2.88 -11.36
CA ASP A 20 21.68 -3.39 -10.40
C ASP A 20 21.34 -4.83 -10.01
N ALA A 21 22.31 -5.73 -10.16
CA ALA A 21 22.14 -7.15 -9.82
C ALA A 21 21.90 -7.38 -8.33
N ALA A 22 22.51 -6.57 -7.45
CA ALA A 22 22.29 -6.67 -6.01
C ALA A 22 20.86 -6.30 -5.62
N VAL A 23 20.30 -5.27 -6.25
CA VAL A 23 18.89 -4.87 -6.06
C VAL A 23 17.95 -5.96 -6.56
N LEU A 24 18.23 -6.54 -7.74
CA LEU A 24 17.43 -7.64 -8.28
C LEU A 24 17.47 -8.87 -7.35
N GLN A 25 18.61 -9.16 -6.73
CA GLN A 25 18.76 -10.24 -5.76
C GLN A 25 17.92 -9.98 -4.50
N ALA A 26 17.94 -8.75 -3.99
CA ALA A 26 17.09 -8.37 -2.87
C ALA A 26 15.59 -8.56 -3.18
N TRP A 27 15.15 -8.21 -4.38
CA TRP A 27 13.80 -8.49 -4.85
C TRP A 27 13.50 -10.00 -4.94
N ALA A 28 14.46 -10.82 -5.34
CA ALA A 28 14.28 -12.27 -5.36
C ALA A 28 14.01 -12.79 -3.95
N HIS A 29 14.72 -12.31 -2.92
CA HIS A 29 14.44 -12.64 -1.54
C HIS A 29 13.05 -12.19 -1.10
N PHE A 30 12.63 -10.99 -1.49
CA PHE A 30 11.29 -10.49 -1.20
C PHE A 30 10.20 -11.42 -1.75
N HIS A 31 10.25 -11.75 -3.03
CA HIS A 31 9.23 -12.61 -3.67
C HIS A 31 9.23 -14.04 -3.12
N ASN A 32 10.34 -14.50 -2.56
CA ASN A 32 10.44 -15.79 -1.87
C ASN A 32 10.01 -15.75 -0.38
N GLY A 33 9.63 -14.58 0.14
CA GLY A 33 9.20 -14.44 1.53
C GLY A 33 10.33 -14.21 2.54
N ASN A 34 11.56 -14.06 2.09
CA ASN A 34 12.72 -13.78 2.94
C ASN A 34 12.81 -12.26 3.20
N PHE A 35 11.78 -11.70 3.86
CA PHE A 35 11.62 -10.25 3.99
C PHE A 35 12.75 -9.56 4.76
N GLN A 36 13.26 -10.18 5.82
CA GLN A 36 14.39 -9.63 6.57
C GLN A 36 15.63 -9.53 5.67
N GLN A 37 15.99 -10.61 4.99
CA GLN A 37 17.14 -10.63 4.09
C GLN A 37 16.97 -9.65 2.93
N ALA A 38 15.77 -9.55 2.35
CA ALA A 38 15.46 -8.59 1.32
C ALA A 38 15.67 -7.14 1.79
N ALA A 39 15.26 -6.82 3.03
CA ALA A 39 15.46 -5.51 3.61
C ALA A 39 16.95 -5.21 3.87
N GLU A 40 17.69 -6.14 4.44
CA GLU A 40 19.13 -5.99 4.72
C GLU A 40 19.94 -5.79 3.45
N GLU A 41 19.74 -6.64 2.45
CA GLU A 41 20.42 -6.54 1.15
C GLU A 41 20.00 -5.29 0.36
N GLY A 42 18.72 -4.92 0.42
CA GLY A 42 18.24 -3.69 -0.20
C GLY A 42 18.89 -2.44 0.37
N LEU A 43 19.01 -2.36 1.70
CA LEU A 43 19.70 -1.26 2.37
C LEU A 43 21.20 -1.23 2.05
N ALA A 44 21.84 -2.40 2.03
CA ALA A 44 23.25 -2.51 1.69
C ALA A 44 23.55 -2.05 0.24
N ALA A 45 22.65 -2.34 -0.71
CA ALA A 45 22.75 -1.91 -2.09
C ALA A 45 22.56 -0.38 -2.24
N GLY A 46 21.72 0.23 -1.39
CA GLY A 46 21.37 1.65 -1.53
C GLY A 46 20.55 1.94 -2.79
N GLY A 47 20.38 3.22 -3.13
CA GLY A 47 19.65 3.62 -4.33
C GLY A 47 18.29 2.96 -4.46
N ASP A 48 18.03 2.24 -5.56
CA ASP A 48 16.78 1.50 -5.78
C ASP A 48 16.55 0.35 -4.78
N GLY A 49 17.59 -0.09 -4.10
CA GLY A 49 17.50 -1.08 -3.01
C GLY A 49 16.72 -0.58 -1.79
N ILE A 50 16.64 0.73 -1.59
CA ILE A 50 15.84 1.34 -0.50
C ILE A 50 14.35 1.00 -0.68
N THR A 51 13.86 0.98 -1.91
CA THR A 51 12.47 0.58 -2.20
C THR A 51 12.20 -0.87 -1.82
N VAL A 52 13.13 -1.78 -2.10
CA VAL A 52 13.02 -3.19 -1.66
C VAL A 52 12.92 -3.27 -0.15
N ALA A 53 13.83 -2.57 0.54
CA ALA A 53 13.86 -2.56 2.01
C ALA A 53 12.57 -1.99 2.60
N ASN A 54 12.05 -0.92 2.04
CA ASN A 54 10.79 -0.32 2.48
C ASN A 54 9.61 -1.27 2.29
N LYS A 55 9.48 -1.87 1.12
CA LYS A 55 8.42 -2.84 0.84
C LYS A 55 8.53 -4.07 1.74
N ALA A 56 9.72 -4.67 1.85
CA ALA A 56 9.94 -5.87 2.67
C ALA A 56 9.60 -5.61 4.15
N THR A 57 10.07 -4.50 4.71
CA THR A 57 9.77 -4.12 6.09
C THR A 57 8.29 -3.85 6.30
N ALA A 58 7.64 -3.13 5.37
CA ALA A 58 6.22 -2.79 5.45
C ALA A 58 5.33 -4.05 5.37
N ILE A 59 5.63 -4.98 4.48
CA ILE A 59 4.87 -6.23 4.34
C ILE A 59 5.07 -7.13 5.56
N TYR A 60 6.30 -7.27 6.06
CA TYR A 60 6.56 -7.97 7.32
C TYR A 60 5.75 -7.37 8.48
N ALA A 61 5.80 -6.05 8.64
CA ALA A 61 5.07 -5.36 9.71
C ALA A 61 3.55 -5.52 9.58
N THR A 62 3.02 -5.53 8.35
CA THR A 62 1.59 -5.67 8.11
C THR A 62 1.06 -7.05 8.47
N TYR A 63 1.76 -8.11 8.08
CA TYR A 63 1.22 -9.46 8.14
C TYR A 63 1.86 -10.36 9.20
N LEU A 64 3.14 -10.17 9.52
CA LEU A 64 3.91 -11.13 10.29
C LEU A 64 4.31 -10.65 11.69
N GLU A 65 4.50 -9.34 11.91
CA GLU A 65 4.86 -8.80 13.21
C GLU A 65 3.65 -8.80 14.16
N LYS A 66 3.75 -9.56 15.24
CA LYS A 66 2.66 -9.73 16.21
C LYS A 66 2.64 -8.68 17.30
N LYS A 67 3.80 -8.07 17.61
CA LYS A 67 3.91 -7.06 18.66
C LYS A 67 3.53 -5.69 18.12
N GLU A 68 2.42 -5.14 18.62
CA GLU A 68 1.88 -3.87 18.15
C GLU A 68 2.91 -2.72 18.20
N LYS A 69 3.63 -2.58 19.33
CA LYS A 69 4.65 -1.54 19.44
C LYS A 69 5.74 -1.68 18.38
N THR A 70 6.26 -2.88 18.17
CA THR A 70 7.28 -3.17 17.15
C THR A 70 6.75 -2.88 15.76
N ARG A 71 5.52 -3.27 15.48
CA ARG A 71 4.85 -3.00 14.20
C ARG A 71 4.76 -1.50 13.91
N LEU A 72 4.32 -0.71 14.89
CA LEU A 72 4.23 0.75 14.74
C LEU A 72 5.62 1.39 14.55
N ASP A 73 6.63 0.94 15.29
CA ASP A 73 8.01 1.40 15.13
C ASP A 73 8.54 1.10 13.72
N LEU A 74 8.25 -0.08 13.18
CA LEU A 74 8.64 -0.47 11.82
C LEU A 74 7.95 0.40 10.75
N PHE A 75 6.67 0.69 10.90
CA PHE A 75 5.97 1.58 9.97
C PHE A 75 6.55 2.99 9.99
N MET A 76 6.88 3.53 11.16
CA MET A 76 7.55 4.84 11.25
C MET A 76 8.93 4.82 10.62
N GLN A 77 9.70 3.76 10.81
CA GLN A 77 11.00 3.58 10.17
C GLN A 77 10.88 3.61 8.63
N VAL A 78 9.90 2.89 8.09
CA VAL A 78 9.62 2.90 6.64
C VAL A 78 9.17 4.29 6.20
N ALA A 79 8.27 4.93 6.93
CA ALA A 79 7.76 6.27 6.58
C ALA A 79 8.88 7.30 6.48
N GLU A 80 9.76 7.35 7.46
CA GLU A 80 10.89 8.28 7.50
C GLU A 80 11.92 7.99 6.40
N ARG A 81 12.25 6.72 6.19
CA ARG A 81 13.19 6.30 5.14
C ARG A 81 12.64 6.57 3.73
N ALA A 82 11.35 6.31 3.51
CA ALA A 82 10.69 6.62 2.24
C ALA A 82 10.57 8.13 2.01
N GLN A 83 10.32 8.90 3.05
CA GLN A 83 10.31 10.37 2.97
C GLN A 83 11.68 10.92 2.55
N ALA A 84 12.75 10.43 3.16
CA ALA A 84 14.11 10.82 2.79
C ALA A 84 14.42 10.43 1.34
N GLN A 85 13.98 9.25 0.89
CA GLN A 85 14.12 8.82 -0.51
C GLN A 85 13.34 9.73 -1.45
N ALA A 86 12.10 10.11 -1.12
CA ALA A 86 11.31 11.03 -1.94
C ALA A 86 11.92 12.44 -2.03
N GLN A 87 12.58 12.89 -0.99
CA GLN A 87 13.32 14.17 -1.02
C GLN A 87 14.56 14.09 -1.93
N ALA A 88 15.28 12.98 -1.89
CA ALA A 88 16.46 12.77 -2.74
C ALA A 88 16.08 12.46 -4.19
N GLU A 89 14.97 11.77 -4.40
CA GLU A 89 14.48 11.29 -5.70
C GLU A 89 13.00 11.69 -5.90
N PRO A 90 12.67 12.99 -6.13
CA PRO A 90 11.30 13.47 -6.18
C PRO A 90 10.42 12.83 -7.28
N GLN A 91 11.03 12.21 -8.29
CA GLN A 91 10.36 11.54 -9.40
C GLN A 91 10.15 10.03 -9.15
N ASN A 92 10.60 9.51 -8.02
CA ASN A 92 10.42 8.11 -7.66
C ASN A 92 9.03 7.88 -7.04
N ALA A 93 8.08 7.38 -7.83
CA ALA A 93 6.71 7.17 -7.38
C ALA A 93 6.62 6.27 -6.14
N ASN A 94 7.42 5.21 -6.05
CA ASN A 94 7.38 4.29 -4.93
C ASN A 94 7.99 4.85 -3.64
N ALA A 95 8.85 5.87 -3.70
CA ALA A 95 9.25 6.60 -2.51
C ALA A 95 8.05 7.30 -1.86
N TRP A 96 7.22 7.97 -2.64
CA TRP A 96 5.97 8.58 -2.19
C TRP A 96 4.95 7.54 -1.71
N TYR A 97 4.80 6.45 -2.46
CA TYR A 97 3.84 5.40 -2.14
C TYR A 97 4.16 4.72 -0.80
N TRP A 98 5.41 4.29 -0.56
CA TRP A 98 5.77 3.61 0.69
C TRP A 98 5.75 4.54 1.90
N ASN A 99 6.02 5.82 1.72
CA ASN A 99 5.78 6.82 2.75
C ASN A 99 4.29 6.83 3.17
N ALA A 100 3.40 6.95 2.20
CA ALA A 100 1.96 6.97 2.45
C ALA A 100 1.44 5.65 3.03
N TYR A 101 1.88 4.51 2.50
CA TYR A 101 1.50 3.19 3.00
C TYR A 101 1.85 3.04 4.47
N ALA A 102 3.08 3.34 4.83
CA ALA A 102 3.56 3.21 6.20
C ALA A 102 2.84 4.18 7.15
N LEU A 103 2.65 5.43 6.76
CA LEU A 103 1.87 6.39 7.55
C LEU A 103 0.42 5.97 7.72
N GLY A 104 -0.19 5.40 6.68
CA GLY A 104 -1.55 4.87 6.73
C GLY A 104 -1.69 3.72 7.72
N ARG A 105 -0.81 2.74 7.63
CA ARG A 105 -0.78 1.61 8.58
C ARG A 105 -0.47 2.06 10.01
N TYR A 106 0.46 2.98 10.18
CA TYR A 106 0.74 3.59 11.49
C TYR A 106 -0.50 4.29 12.07
N SER A 107 -1.22 5.06 11.26
CA SER A 107 -2.41 5.79 11.69
C SER A 107 -3.53 4.87 12.18
N GLN A 108 -3.63 3.67 11.63
CA GLN A 108 -4.60 2.65 12.06
C GLN A 108 -4.30 2.10 13.48
N GLY A 109 -3.06 2.18 13.93
CA GLY A 109 -2.61 1.69 15.24
C GLY A 109 -2.58 2.76 16.34
N ILE A 110 -2.97 4.00 16.06
CA ILE A 110 -3.02 5.10 17.02
C ILE A 110 -4.42 5.71 17.10
N SER A 111 -4.66 6.57 18.09
CA SER A 111 -5.94 7.26 18.21
C SER A 111 -6.16 8.26 17.07
N VAL A 112 -7.43 8.50 16.72
CA VAL A 112 -7.82 9.51 15.72
C VAL A 112 -7.29 10.89 16.11
N ALA A 113 -7.40 11.25 17.39
CA ALA A 113 -6.89 12.53 17.90
C ALA A 113 -5.38 12.68 17.69
N LYS A 114 -4.60 11.60 17.93
CA LYS A 114 -3.15 11.60 17.70
C LYS A 114 -2.81 11.72 16.21
N ALA A 115 -3.51 11.00 15.35
CA ALA A 115 -3.35 11.07 13.89
C ALA A 115 -3.63 12.50 13.37
N LEU A 116 -4.70 13.11 13.86
CA LEU A 116 -5.05 14.50 13.53
C LEU A 116 -3.98 15.48 13.99
N ALA A 117 -3.51 15.35 15.24
CA ALA A 117 -2.47 16.22 15.81
C ALA A 117 -1.15 16.14 15.02
N GLN A 118 -0.83 14.97 14.45
CA GLN A 118 0.35 14.77 13.62
C GLN A 118 0.15 15.15 12.15
N GLY A 119 -1.06 15.52 11.74
CA GLY A 119 -1.39 15.88 10.35
C GLY A 119 -1.23 14.73 9.37
N LEU A 120 -1.42 13.48 9.81
CA LEU A 120 -1.16 12.29 8.99
C LEU A 120 -2.07 12.19 7.77
N GLY A 121 -3.34 12.55 7.91
CA GLY A 121 -4.29 12.49 6.80
C GLY A 121 -3.87 13.31 5.58
N GLY A 122 -3.43 14.54 5.80
CA GLY A 122 -2.92 15.41 4.72
C GLY A 122 -1.65 14.86 4.08
N LYS A 123 -0.71 14.37 4.87
CA LYS A 123 0.54 13.78 4.39
C LYS A 123 0.30 12.51 3.55
N ILE A 124 -0.58 11.64 4.02
CA ILE A 124 -0.96 10.40 3.30
C ILE A 124 -1.57 10.74 1.94
N LYS A 125 -2.56 11.62 1.92
CA LYS A 125 -3.26 12.02 0.69
C LYS A 125 -2.30 12.65 -0.33
N GLU A 126 -1.48 13.59 0.10
CA GLU A 126 -0.50 14.25 -0.75
C GLU A 126 0.49 13.25 -1.37
N SER A 127 1.05 12.35 -0.56
CA SER A 127 2.00 11.34 -1.03
C SER A 127 1.37 10.38 -2.02
N LEU A 128 0.11 9.94 -1.81
CA LEU A 128 -0.59 9.05 -2.74
C LEU A 128 -0.95 9.74 -4.05
N GLU A 129 -1.41 10.97 -4.00
CA GLU A 129 -1.69 11.76 -5.20
C GLU A 129 -0.41 12.00 -6.02
N LYS A 130 0.71 12.25 -5.34
CA LYS A 130 2.01 12.40 -5.98
C LYS A 130 2.46 11.09 -6.65
N ALA A 131 2.33 9.96 -5.96
CA ALA A 131 2.66 8.65 -6.53
C ALA A 131 1.84 8.33 -7.79
N ILE A 132 0.54 8.61 -7.78
CA ILE A 132 -0.34 8.40 -8.93
C ILE A 132 0.01 9.35 -10.09
N ALA A 133 0.33 10.61 -9.80
CA ALA A 133 0.75 11.57 -10.82
C ALA A 133 2.05 11.15 -11.51
N LEU A 134 3.01 10.63 -10.74
CA LEU A 134 4.31 10.15 -11.26
C LEU A 134 4.20 8.81 -11.99
N ALA A 135 3.31 7.93 -11.54
CA ALA A 135 3.08 6.61 -12.11
C ALA A 135 1.57 6.36 -12.30
N PRO A 136 0.96 6.80 -13.41
CA PRO A 136 -0.48 6.68 -13.64
C PRO A 136 -1.02 5.23 -13.65
N LYS A 137 -0.14 4.24 -13.86
CA LYS A 137 -0.48 2.82 -13.80
C LYS A 137 -0.29 2.18 -12.42
N HIS A 138 0.03 2.97 -11.40
CA HIS A 138 0.21 2.48 -10.04
C HIS A 138 -1.14 2.10 -9.42
N ALA A 139 -1.47 0.82 -9.48
CA ALA A 139 -2.75 0.30 -8.96
C ALA A 139 -2.80 0.37 -7.42
N ASP A 140 -1.73 -0.01 -6.74
CA ASP A 140 -1.68 -0.06 -5.27
C ASP A 140 -1.86 1.33 -4.63
N ALA A 141 -1.35 2.39 -5.26
CA ALA A 141 -1.58 3.76 -4.79
C ALA A 141 -3.06 4.15 -4.88
N ARG A 142 -3.80 3.66 -5.87
CA ARG A 142 -5.24 3.86 -5.98
C ARG A 142 -6.00 3.09 -4.91
N ILE A 143 -5.59 1.87 -4.60
CA ILE A 143 -6.16 1.10 -3.48
C ILE A 143 -5.99 1.87 -2.17
N ALA A 144 -4.78 2.34 -1.89
CA ALA A 144 -4.47 3.07 -0.67
C ALA A 144 -5.24 4.40 -0.58
N LEU A 145 -5.39 5.13 -1.69
CA LEU A 145 -6.16 6.38 -1.71
C LEU A 145 -7.67 6.12 -1.59
N GLY A 146 -8.17 5.04 -2.19
CA GLY A 146 -9.56 4.60 -1.99
C GLY A 146 -9.84 4.25 -0.54
N ALA A 147 -8.97 3.48 0.10
CA ALA A 147 -9.04 3.16 1.53
C ALA A 147 -8.98 4.43 2.39
N PHE A 148 -8.13 5.38 2.06
CA PHE A 148 -8.06 6.68 2.75
C PHE A 148 -9.42 7.40 2.76
N HIS A 149 -10.08 7.52 1.61
CA HIS A 149 -11.40 8.14 1.54
C HIS A 149 -12.42 7.41 2.41
N ALA A 150 -12.47 6.09 2.35
CA ALA A 150 -13.39 5.29 3.12
C ALA A 150 -13.15 5.40 4.64
N GLU A 151 -11.90 5.24 5.08
CA GLU A 151 -11.53 5.30 6.50
C GLU A 151 -11.74 6.68 7.11
N VAL A 152 -11.44 7.75 6.39
CA VAL A 152 -11.69 9.12 6.88
C VAL A 152 -13.18 9.35 7.08
N ILE A 153 -14.00 8.94 6.11
CA ILE A 153 -15.46 9.07 6.22
C ILE A 153 -16.01 8.23 7.38
N ASP A 154 -15.52 7.00 7.54
CA ASP A 154 -15.92 6.11 8.62
C ASP A 154 -15.59 6.69 10.01
N LYS A 155 -14.41 7.30 10.16
CA LYS A 155 -13.92 7.83 11.45
C LYS A 155 -14.49 9.19 11.84
N VAL A 156 -14.68 10.10 10.90
CA VAL A 156 -15.08 11.49 11.18
C VAL A 156 -16.36 11.92 10.47
N GLY A 157 -16.96 11.07 9.67
CA GLY A 157 -18.16 11.36 8.88
C GLY A 157 -17.87 12.06 7.56
N ALA A 158 -18.83 11.97 6.64
CA ALA A 158 -18.69 12.49 5.27
C ALA A 158 -18.52 14.02 5.24
N LEU A 159 -19.22 14.75 6.10
CA LEU A 159 -19.16 16.23 6.12
C LEU A 159 -17.78 16.72 6.58
N ILE A 160 -17.33 16.26 7.74
CA ILE A 160 -16.03 16.66 8.30
C ILE A 160 -14.89 16.14 7.43
N GLY A 161 -14.95 14.89 7.00
CA GLY A 161 -13.96 14.28 6.12
C GLY A 161 -13.85 15.02 4.78
N GLY A 162 -14.97 15.42 4.20
CA GLY A 162 -15.01 16.22 2.97
C GLY A 162 -14.41 17.61 3.14
N MET A 163 -14.77 18.31 4.20
CA MET A 163 -14.29 19.67 4.47
C MET A 163 -12.81 19.72 4.84
N THR A 164 -12.34 18.75 5.65
CA THR A 164 -10.98 18.76 6.18
C THR A 164 -9.95 18.12 5.25
N TYR A 165 -10.32 17.01 4.60
CA TYR A 165 -9.40 16.20 3.80
C TYR A 165 -9.83 16.02 2.35
N GLY A 166 -10.98 16.57 1.94
CA GLY A 166 -11.53 16.31 0.62
C GLY A 166 -11.95 14.85 0.42
N ALA A 167 -12.24 14.11 1.50
CA ALA A 167 -12.67 12.72 1.41
C ALA A 167 -14.08 12.64 0.82
N LYS A 168 -14.24 11.83 -0.23
CA LYS A 168 -15.50 11.64 -0.95
C LYS A 168 -15.72 10.16 -1.25
N LYS A 169 -16.90 9.65 -0.90
CA LYS A 169 -17.29 8.25 -1.13
C LYS A 169 -17.15 7.83 -2.59
N ASP A 170 -17.70 8.59 -3.51
CA ASP A 170 -17.69 8.27 -4.94
C ASP A 170 -16.27 8.20 -5.51
N VAL A 171 -15.41 9.12 -5.08
CA VAL A 171 -13.98 9.14 -5.47
C VAL A 171 -13.28 7.90 -4.96
N GLY A 172 -13.49 7.54 -3.69
CA GLY A 172 -12.89 6.36 -3.09
C GLY A 172 -13.29 5.08 -3.82
N LEU A 173 -14.58 4.86 -4.05
CA LEU A 173 -15.07 3.67 -4.74
C LEU A 173 -14.58 3.57 -6.18
N LYS A 174 -14.50 4.70 -6.89
CA LYS A 174 -13.96 4.75 -8.25
C LYS A 174 -12.48 4.35 -8.30
N LEU A 175 -11.69 4.77 -7.32
CA LEU A 175 -10.27 4.41 -7.23
C LEU A 175 -10.05 2.91 -7.14
N PHE A 176 -10.87 2.18 -6.37
CA PHE A 176 -10.82 0.72 -6.33
C PHE A 176 -11.15 0.08 -7.68
N GLN A 177 -12.15 0.60 -8.39
CA GLN A 177 -12.52 0.12 -9.72
C GLN A 177 -11.39 0.35 -10.72
N GLU A 178 -10.72 1.50 -10.66
CA GLU A 178 -9.54 1.81 -11.48
C GLU A 178 -8.37 0.88 -11.16
N ALA A 179 -8.12 0.61 -9.87
CA ALA A 179 -7.07 -0.32 -9.44
C ALA A 179 -7.29 -1.73 -9.99
N LEU A 180 -8.53 -2.23 -9.95
CA LEU A 180 -8.89 -3.54 -10.49
C LEU A 180 -8.80 -3.61 -12.03
N LYS A 181 -9.00 -2.50 -12.73
CA LYS A 181 -8.73 -2.44 -14.18
C LYS A 181 -7.24 -2.53 -14.49
N LEU A 182 -6.40 -1.90 -13.67
CA LEU A 182 -4.96 -1.92 -13.84
C LEU A 182 -4.33 -3.26 -13.42
N ASN A 183 -4.86 -3.89 -12.39
CA ASN A 183 -4.38 -5.16 -11.85
C ASN A 183 -5.56 -6.07 -11.47
N PRO A 184 -6.20 -6.74 -12.44
CA PRO A 184 -7.44 -7.50 -12.21
C PRO A 184 -7.30 -8.69 -11.25
N GLY A 185 -6.09 -9.24 -11.12
CA GLY A 185 -5.79 -10.36 -10.23
C GLY A 185 -5.41 -9.97 -8.80
N SER A 186 -5.55 -8.71 -8.43
CA SER A 186 -5.14 -8.22 -7.10
C SER A 186 -6.13 -8.63 -6.01
N ALA A 187 -5.76 -9.62 -5.19
CA ALA A 187 -6.56 -10.03 -4.03
C ALA A 187 -6.72 -8.87 -3.04
N ILE A 188 -5.65 -8.13 -2.76
CA ILE A 188 -5.73 -6.99 -1.83
C ILE A 188 -6.66 -5.88 -2.34
N ALA A 189 -6.72 -5.62 -3.65
CA ALA A 189 -7.66 -4.66 -4.20
C ALA A 189 -9.10 -5.08 -3.97
N MET A 190 -9.40 -6.37 -4.13
CA MET A 190 -10.74 -6.93 -3.89
C MET A 190 -11.12 -6.84 -2.42
N VAL A 191 -10.22 -7.21 -1.51
CA VAL A 191 -10.43 -7.15 -0.05
C VAL A 191 -10.65 -5.72 0.41
N GLU A 192 -9.78 -4.80 0.04
CA GLU A 192 -9.90 -3.38 0.46
C GLU A 192 -11.13 -2.71 -0.15
N TYR A 193 -11.51 -3.06 -1.37
CA TYR A 193 -12.75 -2.59 -1.97
C TYR A 193 -13.98 -3.11 -1.23
N ALA A 194 -13.99 -4.40 -0.89
CA ALA A 194 -15.06 -4.99 -0.09
C ALA A 194 -15.18 -4.32 1.28
N ASN A 195 -14.05 -4.10 1.97
CA ASN A 195 -14.01 -3.38 3.24
C ASN A 195 -14.59 -1.97 3.13
N ALA A 196 -14.22 -1.23 2.07
CA ALA A 196 -14.72 0.12 1.81
C ALA A 196 -16.23 0.13 1.54
N LEU A 197 -16.75 -0.83 0.79
CA LEU A 197 -18.19 -0.97 0.56
C LEU A 197 -18.96 -1.18 1.86
N VAL A 198 -18.46 -2.05 2.74
CA VAL A 198 -19.08 -2.28 4.06
C VAL A 198 -19.01 -1.03 4.93
N MET A 199 -17.86 -0.34 4.97
CA MET A 199 -17.70 0.90 5.75
C MET A 199 -18.65 2.01 5.29
N LEU A 200 -18.83 2.17 3.98
CA LEU A 200 -19.53 3.30 3.39
C LEU A 200 -21.03 3.05 3.16
N GLU A 201 -21.42 1.82 2.88
CA GLU A 201 -22.79 1.46 2.46
C GLU A 201 -23.46 0.43 3.37
N GLY A 202 -22.71 -0.23 4.26
CA GLY A 202 -23.23 -1.24 5.16
C GLY A 202 -23.95 -2.39 4.43
N ASP A 203 -25.09 -2.81 4.95
CA ASP A 203 -25.86 -3.95 4.43
C ASP A 203 -26.28 -3.82 2.96
N LYS A 204 -26.43 -2.59 2.46
CA LYS A 204 -26.84 -2.32 1.07
C LYS A 204 -25.88 -2.92 0.05
N LYS A 205 -24.62 -3.05 0.41
CA LYS A 205 -23.54 -3.54 -0.47
C LYS A 205 -22.91 -4.85 0.01
N MET A 206 -23.51 -5.50 1.02
CA MET A 206 -22.98 -6.72 1.60
C MET A 206 -22.82 -7.85 0.57
N GLN A 207 -23.77 -8.01 -0.36
CA GLN A 207 -23.66 -9.02 -1.41
C GLN A 207 -22.49 -8.77 -2.35
N GLU A 208 -22.29 -7.52 -2.73
CA GLU A 208 -21.15 -7.11 -3.59
C GLU A 208 -19.82 -7.32 -2.87
N ALA A 209 -19.75 -6.91 -1.60
CA ALA A 209 -18.58 -7.13 -0.76
C ALA A 209 -18.26 -8.63 -0.58
N THR A 210 -19.27 -9.47 -0.35
CA THR A 210 -19.09 -10.92 -0.21
C THR A 210 -18.50 -11.54 -1.48
N LYS A 211 -19.00 -11.16 -2.66
CA LYS A 211 -18.44 -11.62 -3.94
C LYS A 211 -16.97 -11.23 -4.11
N LEU A 212 -16.61 -10.02 -3.71
CA LEU A 212 -15.22 -9.57 -3.77
C LEU A 212 -14.32 -10.37 -2.82
N TYR A 213 -14.76 -10.67 -1.60
CA TYR A 213 -14.03 -11.53 -0.67
C TYR A 213 -13.86 -12.95 -1.23
N GLU A 214 -14.91 -13.52 -1.81
CA GLU A 214 -14.85 -14.84 -2.44
C GLU A 214 -13.87 -14.87 -3.62
N GLN A 215 -13.89 -13.86 -4.47
CA GLN A 215 -12.95 -13.71 -5.58
C GLN A 215 -11.51 -13.56 -5.09
N ALA A 216 -11.28 -12.76 -4.05
CA ALA A 216 -9.97 -12.61 -3.43
C ALA A 216 -9.43 -13.94 -2.90
N ALA A 217 -10.26 -14.68 -2.16
CA ALA A 217 -9.91 -15.99 -1.62
C ALA A 217 -9.63 -17.06 -2.69
N ALA A 218 -10.22 -16.92 -3.88
CA ALA A 218 -10.02 -17.82 -5.01
C ALA A 218 -8.80 -17.46 -5.87
N THR A 219 -8.11 -16.36 -5.57
CA THR A 219 -6.92 -15.93 -6.32
C THR A 219 -5.74 -16.86 -6.05
N GLU A 220 -5.05 -17.28 -7.11
CA GLU A 220 -3.83 -18.08 -6.98
C GLU A 220 -2.60 -17.16 -6.81
N PRO A 221 -1.95 -17.17 -5.63
CA PRO A 221 -0.79 -16.33 -5.38
C PRO A 221 0.42 -16.77 -6.21
N GLN A 222 1.16 -15.80 -6.75
CA GLN A 222 2.35 -16.03 -7.56
C GLN A 222 3.65 -15.83 -6.78
N ASP A 223 3.58 -15.17 -5.64
CA ASP A 223 4.71 -14.96 -4.73
C ASP A 223 4.27 -14.98 -3.26
N ALA A 224 5.24 -14.75 -2.37
CA ALA A 224 5.00 -14.78 -0.93
C ALA A 224 4.07 -13.65 -0.45
N MET A 225 4.16 -12.45 -1.03
CA MET A 225 3.29 -11.34 -0.64
C MET A 225 1.85 -11.61 -1.05
N GLU A 226 1.60 -12.04 -2.30
CA GLU A 226 0.25 -12.38 -2.77
C GLU A 226 -0.37 -13.50 -1.93
N ARG A 227 0.44 -14.45 -1.45
CA ARG A 227 -0.04 -15.48 -0.52
C ARG A 227 -0.57 -14.87 0.79
N LEU A 228 0.15 -13.89 1.35
CA LEU A 228 -0.30 -13.19 2.55
C LEU A 228 -1.56 -12.35 2.29
N ASP A 229 -1.73 -11.81 1.09
CA ASP A 229 -2.93 -11.07 0.70
C ASP A 229 -4.17 -11.96 0.58
N VAL A 230 -3.99 -13.26 0.29
CA VAL A 230 -5.08 -14.23 0.13
C VAL A 230 -5.45 -14.92 1.45
N GLU A 231 -4.48 -15.18 2.34
CA GLU A 231 -4.68 -15.79 3.67
C GLU A 231 -5.38 -14.85 4.66
#